data_f6f2884315456891fec785c2e3eb3409
#
_entry.id   f6f2884315456891fec785c2e3eb3409
#
_cell.length_a   1.000
_cell.length_b   1.000
_cell.length_c   1.000
_cell.angle_alpha   90.00
_cell.angle_beta   90.00
_cell.angle_gamma   90.00
#
_symmetry.space_group_name_H-M   'P 1'
#
loop_
_entity.id
_entity.type
_entity.pdbx_description
1 polymer ?
#
loop_
_entity_poly.entity_id
_entity_poly.type
_entity_poly.pdbx_seq_one_letter_code
_entity_poly.pdbx_strand_id
1 'polypeptide(L)'
;MTQDSPVIPESDYRDKEPGLWTKNHGNLLLGFVAIIFTVGASFLFYQQNLSFEKPRFPDAGNIDAVVGDAGATSGTAFIRIVGAANDKGSMQIAIYGSESTFLSPAEADFLGVEPIATGQVYVPVPLTALGEKLAISVFHDENDDSLLNRNAIGFPSERYGFSRNAR
;
A
#
# COMPACT_ATOMS: atom_id res chain seq x y z
N MET A 1 80.02 32.85 35.78
CA MET A 1 78.61 33.18 35.63
C MET A 1 77.95 31.91 35.06
N THR A 2 77.45 31.08 35.91
CA THR A 2 76.68 29.87 35.63
C THR A 2 75.28 30.25 35.63
N GLN A 3 74.62 30.08 34.48
CA GLN A 3 73.17 30.34 34.30
C GLN A 3 72.45 29.12 34.71
N ASP A 4 71.79 29.22 35.84
CA ASP A 4 70.83 28.18 36.35
C ASP A 4 69.62 28.15 35.44
N SER A 5 69.38 27.03 34.77
CA SER A 5 68.20 26.81 34.00
C SER A 5 67.07 26.43 34.98
N PRO A 6 65.87 26.97 34.87
CA PRO A 6 64.78 26.65 35.76
C PRO A 6 64.34 25.20 35.54
N VAL A 7 64.43 24.39 36.58
CA VAL A 7 63.87 23.05 36.66
C VAL A 7 62.37 23.16 36.69
N ILE A 8 61.70 22.83 35.59
CA ILE A 8 60.24 22.70 35.54
C ILE A 8 59.83 21.43 36.32
N PRO A 9 59.03 21.52 37.36
CA PRO A 9 58.61 20.34 38.08
C PRO A 9 57.77 19.38 37.20
N GLU A 10 58.19 18.15 37.13
CA GLU A 10 57.62 17.03 36.33
C GLU A 10 56.20 16.61 36.80
N SER A 11 55.60 17.33 37.76
CA SER A 11 54.37 16.95 38.43
C SER A 11 53.08 17.49 37.83
N ASP A 12 53.13 18.18 36.68
CA ASP A 12 51.90 18.73 36.07
C ASP A 12 51.43 18.05 34.78
N TYR A 13 52.02 16.90 34.47
CA TYR A 13 51.43 16.01 33.45
C TYR A 13 50.45 15.03 34.16
N ARG A 14 49.38 15.63 34.71
CA ARG A 14 48.26 14.84 35.15
C ARG A 14 47.62 14.31 33.89
N ASP A 15 47.79 13.01 33.61
CA ASP A 15 47.08 12.29 32.58
C ASP A 15 45.59 12.58 32.71
N LYS A 16 45.09 13.53 31.92
CA LYS A 16 43.65 13.78 31.82
C LYS A 16 43.07 12.52 31.25
N GLU A 17 42.40 11.75 32.10
CA GLU A 17 41.60 10.60 31.67
C GLU A 17 40.83 10.97 30.39
N PRO A 18 40.96 10.20 29.33
CA PRO A 18 40.27 10.49 28.10
C PRO A 18 38.79 10.53 28.39
N GLY A 19 38.12 11.63 28.04
CA GLY A 19 36.72 11.82 28.30
C GLY A 19 35.88 10.66 27.73
N LEU A 20 34.75 10.40 28.31
CA LEU A 20 33.81 9.34 27.90
C LEU A 20 33.61 9.29 26.38
N TRP A 21 33.70 10.44 25.72
CA TRP A 21 33.59 10.59 24.28
C TRP A 21 34.76 9.90 23.52
N THR A 22 35.98 10.10 23.96
CA THR A 22 37.16 9.56 23.28
C THR A 22 37.32 8.06 23.53
N LYS A 23 36.77 7.53 24.62
CA LYS A 23 36.91 6.13 24.99
C LYS A 23 35.78 5.26 24.38
N ASN A 24 34.59 5.82 24.13
CA ASN A 24 33.42 5.08 23.74
C ASN A 24 32.72 5.60 22.46
N HIS A 25 33.35 6.50 21.68
CA HIS A 25 32.71 7.08 20.48
C HIS A 25 32.25 6.03 19.47
N GLY A 26 32.94 4.90 19.33
CA GLY A 26 32.53 3.80 18.47
C GLY A 26 31.24 3.13 18.93
N ASN A 27 31.14 2.87 20.24
CA ASN A 27 29.96 2.25 20.84
C ASN A 27 28.77 3.23 20.87
N LEU A 28 29.01 4.51 21.08
CA LEU A 28 27.99 5.57 20.97
C LEU A 28 27.46 5.69 19.55
N LEU A 29 28.32 5.65 18.55
CA LEU A 29 27.93 5.70 17.14
C LEU A 29 27.10 4.46 16.76
N LEU A 30 27.51 3.28 17.18
CA LEU A 30 26.79 2.02 17.00
C LEU A 30 25.40 2.07 17.69
N GLY A 31 25.32 2.62 18.91
CA GLY A 31 24.07 2.83 19.62
C GLY A 31 23.13 3.79 18.87
N PHE A 32 23.68 4.87 18.32
CA PHE A 32 22.87 5.83 17.54
C PHE A 32 22.34 5.20 16.24
N VAL A 33 23.15 4.44 15.53
CA VAL A 33 22.74 3.68 14.35
C VAL A 33 21.66 2.67 14.69
N ALA A 34 21.81 1.92 15.78
CA ALA A 34 20.82 0.96 16.24
C ALA A 34 19.48 1.64 16.58
N ILE A 35 19.50 2.81 17.22
CA ILE A 35 18.29 3.60 17.52
C ILE A 35 17.60 4.04 16.23
N ILE A 36 18.35 4.57 15.25
CA ILE A 36 17.78 4.99 13.96
C ILE A 36 17.12 3.79 13.24
N PHE A 37 17.80 2.63 13.23
CA PHE A 37 17.21 1.42 12.64
C PHE A 37 15.97 0.95 13.38
N THR A 38 15.97 0.99 14.71
CA THR A 38 14.81 0.55 15.50
C THR A 38 13.63 1.50 15.33
N VAL A 39 13.86 2.81 15.35
CA VAL A 39 12.83 3.81 15.12
C VAL A 39 12.32 3.73 13.68
N GLY A 40 13.21 3.58 12.69
CA GLY A 40 12.84 3.42 11.29
C GLY A 40 12.01 2.14 11.06
N ALA A 41 12.45 1.01 11.60
CA ALA A 41 11.71 -0.25 11.51
C ALA A 41 10.35 -0.18 12.24
N SER A 42 10.30 0.45 13.42
CA SER A 42 9.05 0.68 14.16
C SER A 42 8.10 1.59 13.40
N PHE A 43 8.62 2.63 12.75
CA PHE A 43 7.83 3.53 11.91
C PHE A 43 7.28 2.82 10.67
N LEU A 44 8.08 2.00 10.00
CA LEU A 44 7.63 1.19 8.87
C LEU A 44 6.58 0.16 9.31
N PHE A 45 6.81 -0.49 10.45
CA PHE A 45 5.84 -1.42 11.02
C PHE A 45 4.55 -0.72 11.45
N TYR A 46 4.65 0.49 12.02
CA TYR A 46 3.50 1.33 12.35
C TYR A 46 2.76 1.77 11.09
N GLN A 47 3.45 2.16 10.03
CA GLN A 47 2.81 2.47 8.74
C GLN A 47 2.15 1.25 8.08
N GLN A 48 2.72 0.06 8.24
CA GLN A 48 2.09 -1.19 7.79
C GLN A 48 0.85 -1.55 8.63
N ASN A 49 0.84 -1.20 9.91
CA ASN A 49 -0.28 -1.41 10.83
C ASN A 49 -1.24 -0.21 10.94
N LEU A 50 -0.86 0.98 10.46
CA LEU A 50 -1.84 1.98 10.05
C LEU A 50 -2.54 1.36 8.83
N SER A 51 -3.39 0.43 9.13
CA SER A 51 -4.46 0.05 8.27
C SER A 51 -5.22 1.34 7.97
N PHE A 52 -4.95 1.95 6.84
CA PHE A 52 -6.11 2.31 6.05
C PHE A 52 -7.02 1.09 6.17
N GLU A 53 -8.18 1.27 6.74
CA GLU A 53 -9.19 0.22 6.79
C GLU A 53 -9.20 -0.36 5.39
N LYS A 54 -8.62 -1.57 5.27
CA LYS A 54 -8.27 -2.10 3.95
C LYS A 54 -9.61 -2.25 3.25
N PRO A 55 -9.84 -1.55 2.13
CA PRO A 55 -11.12 -1.66 1.44
C PRO A 55 -11.34 -3.13 1.13
N ARG A 56 -12.25 -3.75 1.85
CA ARG A 56 -12.65 -5.12 1.63
C ARG A 56 -13.81 -5.08 0.68
N PHE A 57 -13.62 -5.66 -0.48
CA PHE A 57 -14.77 -5.93 -1.35
C PHE A 57 -15.68 -6.90 -0.61
N PRO A 58 -17.01 -6.67 -0.61
CA PRO A 58 -17.93 -7.61 -0.03
C PRO A 58 -17.72 -8.96 -0.72
N ASP A 59 -17.74 -10.04 0.08
CA ASP A 59 -17.73 -11.38 -0.50
C ASP A 59 -18.80 -11.42 -1.59
N ALA A 60 -18.44 -11.99 -2.74
CA ALA A 60 -19.35 -12.15 -3.87
C ALA A 60 -20.51 -13.08 -3.44
N GLY A 61 -21.37 -12.53 -2.59
CA GLY A 61 -22.66 -13.13 -2.33
C GLY A 61 -23.42 -13.12 -3.65
N ASN A 62 -23.76 -14.31 -4.13
CA ASN A 62 -24.59 -14.58 -5.28
C ASN A 62 -25.25 -13.30 -5.83
N ILE A 63 -24.66 -12.72 -6.85
CA ILE A 63 -25.39 -11.77 -7.68
C ILE A 63 -26.33 -12.65 -8.50
N ASP A 64 -27.48 -12.97 -7.92
CA ASP A 64 -28.58 -13.49 -8.70
C ASP A 64 -28.84 -12.47 -9.80
N ALA A 65 -28.51 -12.84 -11.01
CA ALA A 65 -28.80 -12.04 -12.19
C ALA A 65 -30.31 -11.83 -12.21
N VAL A 66 -30.77 -10.71 -11.70
CA VAL A 66 -32.14 -10.28 -11.87
C VAL A 66 -32.27 -9.92 -13.35
N VAL A 67 -32.72 -10.90 -14.12
CA VAL A 67 -33.21 -10.68 -15.47
C VAL A 67 -34.50 -9.88 -15.31
N GLY A 68 -34.35 -8.55 -15.26
CA GLY A 68 -35.50 -7.64 -15.19
C GLY A 68 -36.28 -7.64 -16.49
N ASP A 69 -37.57 -7.73 -16.39
CA ASP A 69 -38.56 -7.68 -17.45
C ASP A 69 -38.40 -6.39 -18.29
N ALA A 70 -38.53 -6.51 -19.59
CA ALA A 70 -38.28 -5.46 -20.57
C ALA A 70 -39.33 -4.33 -20.51
N GLY A 71 -39.10 -3.32 -19.68
CA GLY A 71 -40.09 -2.23 -19.56
C GLY A 71 -39.57 -0.86 -19.11
N ALA A 72 -38.39 -0.71 -18.58
CA ALA A 72 -37.86 0.59 -18.22
C ALA A 72 -36.35 0.45 -17.93
N THR A 73 -35.48 1.16 -18.62
CA THR A 73 -34.09 1.53 -18.24
C THR A 73 -33.27 0.52 -17.41
N SER A 74 -33.71 -0.71 -17.23
CA SER A 74 -33.02 -1.77 -16.52
C SER A 74 -32.43 -2.77 -17.50
N GLY A 75 -31.16 -2.67 -17.73
CA GLY A 75 -30.38 -3.60 -18.54
C GLY A 75 -29.08 -3.92 -17.82
N THR A 76 -28.39 -4.92 -18.31
CA THR A 76 -27.04 -5.28 -17.85
C THR A 76 -26.04 -4.99 -18.97
N ALA A 77 -25.03 -4.21 -18.69
CA ALA A 77 -23.85 -4.08 -19.52
C ALA A 77 -22.80 -5.08 -19.07
N PHE A 78 -21.96 -5.51 -19.99
CA PHE A 78 -20.80 -6.36 -19.66
C PHE A 78 -19.52 -5.56 -19.85
N ILE A 79 -18.75 -5.40 -18.78
CA ILE A 79 -17.44 -4.79 -18.83
C ILE A 79 -16.43 -5.91 -19.04
N ARG A 80 -15.74 -5.87 -20.18
CA ARG A 80 -14.65 -6.80 -20.46
C ARG A 80 -13.35 -6.25 -19.89
N ILE A 81 -12.71 -7.03 -19.01
CA ILE A 81 -11.41 -6.75 -18.42
C ILE A 81 -10.43 -7.75 -19.00
N VAL A 82 -9.26 -7.28 -19.41
CA VAL A 82 -8.20 -8.10 -19.99
C VAL A 82 -6.88 -7.82 -19.30
N GLY A 83 -5.95 -8.76 -19.36
CA GLY A 83 -4.60 -8.57 -18.83
C GLY A 83 -4.41 -9.08 -17.42
N ALA A 84 -5.25 -10.01 -16.94
CA ALA A 84 -4.96 -10.77 -15.74
C ALA A 84 -3.59 -11.44 -15.84
N ALA A 85 -2.90 -11.61 -14.69
CA ALA A 85 -1.58 -12.25 -14.67
C ALA A 85 -1.65 -13.74 -15.01
N ASN A 86 -2.71 -14.39 -14.58
CA ASN A 86 -3.02 -15.81 -14.73
C ASN A 86 -4.52 -16.03 -14.47
N ASP A 87 -4.96 -17.29 -14.45
CA ASP A 87 -6.37 -17.65 -14.21
C ASP A 87 -6.64 -18.05 -12.75
N LYS A 88 -5.78 -17.63 -11.79
CA LYS A 88 -5.99 -17.88 -10.37
C LYS A 88 -6.75 -16.72 -9.74
N GLY A 89 -7.48 -17.01 -8.68
CA GLY A 89 -8.20 -16.00 -7.93
C GLY A 89 -9.33 -15.34 -8.72
N SER A 90 -9.59 -14.08 -8.43
CA SER A 90 -10.72 -13.34 -8.98
C SER A 90 -10.32 -11.95 -9.47
N MET A 91 -11.16 -11.37 -10.31
CA MET A 91 -11.06 -9.96 -10.71
C MET A 91 -12.03 -9.14 -9.87
N GLN A 92 -11.50 -8.20 -9.15
CA GLN A 92 -12.26 -7.23 -8.36
C GLN A 92 -12.48 -5.96 -9.20
N ILE A 93 -13.71 -5.44 -9.22
CA ILE A 93 -14.06 -4.20 -9.93
C ILE A 93 -14.84 -3.27 -9.03
N ALA A 94 -14.52 -1.99 -9.09
CA ALA A 94 -15.31 -0.93 -8.47
C ALA A 94 -15.60 0.17 -9.49
N ILE A 95 -16.85 0.66 -9.49
CA ILE A 95 -17.32 1.74 -10.37
C ILE A 95 -17.72 2.91 -9.49
N TYR A 96 -17.29 4.11 -9.88
CA TYR A 96 -17.52 5.36 -9.17
C TYR A 96 -18.10 6.38 -10.12
N GLY A 97 -19.20 7.00 -9.75
CA GLY A 97 -19.84 8.10 -10.49
C GLY A 97 -19.35 9.48 -10.09
N SER A 98 -18.52 9.59 -9.07
CA SER A 98 -17.99 10.85 -8.56
C SER A 98 -16.48 10.81 -8.36
N GLU A 99 -15.82 11.93 -8.63
CA GLU A 99 -14.39 12.10 -8.35
C GLU A 99 -14.09 12.04 -6.85
N SER A 100 -14.98 12.55 -6.02
CA SER A 100 -14.80 12.56 -4.56
C SER A 100 -14.82 11.17 -3.92
N THR A 101 -15.48 10.21 -4.55
CA THR A 101 -15.59 8.82 -4.07
C THR A 101 -14.56 7.88 -4.72
N PHE A 102 -13.82 8.38 -5.71
CA PHE A 102 -12.87 7.56 -6.45
C PHE A 102 -11.81 6.93 -5.53
N LEU A 103 -11.62 5.63 -5.65
CA LEU A 103 -10.76 4.78 -4.82
C LEU A 103 -11.22 4.61 -3.36
N SER A 104 -12.47 4.97 -3.05
CA SER A 104 -13.13 4.63 -1.79
C SER A 104 -14.15 3.50 -2.03
N PRO A 105 -13.79 2.21 -1.92
CA PRO A 105 -14.70 1.11 -2.26
C PRO A 105 -16.00 1.10 -1.45
N ALA A 106 -15.97 1.63 -0.23
CA ALA A 106 -17.18 1.78 0.59
C ALA A 106 -18.20 2.76 -0.01
N GLU A 107 -17.76 3.64 -0.92
CA GLU A 107 -18.59 4.66 -1.58
C GLU A 107 -18.72 4.40 -3.10
N ALA A 108 -18.34 3.20 -3.56
CA ALA A 108 -18.51 2.82 -4.94
C ALA A 108 -20.00 2.62 -5.28
N ASP A 109 -20.41 3.06 -6.47
CA ASP A 109 -21.75 2.84 -6.98
C ASP A 109 -22.00 1.37 -7.35
N PHE A 110 -20.94 0.64 -7.65
CA PHE A 110 -20.97 -0.78 -7.93
C PHE A 110 -19.68 -1.46 -7.53
N LEU A 111 -19.80 -2.63 -6.94
CA LEU A 111 -18.70 -3.57 -6.68
C LEU A 111 -19.03 -4.93 -7.31
N GLY A 112 -18.04 -5.52 -7.96
CA GLY A 112 -18.18 -6.84 -8.57
C GLY A 112 -16.93 -7.69 -8.35
N VAL A 113 -17.13 -9.00 -8.28
CA VAL A 113 -16.06 -9.99 -8.14
C VAL A 113 -16.38 -11.13 -9.11
N GLU A 114 -15.47 -11.41 -10.03
CA GLU A 114 -15.69 -12.44 -11.05
C GLU A 114 -14.47 -13.34 -11.20
N PRO A 115 -14.64 -14.63 -11.38
CA PRO A 115 -13.54 -15.55 -11.65
C PRO A 115 -12.90 -15.26 -13.00
N ILE A 116 -11.60 -15.47 -13.08
CA ILE A 116 -10.82 -15.23 -14.29
C ILE A 116 -10.85 -16.50 -15.16
N ALA A 117 -11.06 -16.29 -16.44
CA ALA A 117 -10.97 -17.37 -17.42
C ALA A 117 -10.20 -16.91 -18.66
N THR A 118 -9.14 -17.61 -19.01
CA THR A 118 -8.28 -17.31 -20.18
C THR A 118 -7.72 -15.88 -20.17
N GLY A 119 -7.32 -15.38 -18.97
CA GLY A 119 -6.72 -14.06 -18.79
C GLY A 119 -7.67 -12.89 -18.98
N GLN A 120 -8.97 -13.13 -19.01
CA GLN A 120 -10.01 -12.11 -19.18
C GLN A 120 -11.25 -12.41 -18.35
N VAL A 121 -12.05 -11.38 -18.11
CA VAL A 121 -13.28 -11.43 -17.32
C VAL A 121 -14.34 -10.57 -17.99
N TYR A 122 -15.60 -11.00 -17.88
CA TYR A 122 -16.78 -10.24 -18.25
C TYR A 122 -17.60 -9.98 -16.99
N VAL A 123 -17.60 -8.74 -16.52
CA VAL A 123 -18.35 -8.35 -15.31
C VAL A 123 -19.70 -7.82 -15.72
N PRO A 124 -20.81 -8.45 -15.29
CA PRO A 124 -22.14 -7.92 -15.49
C PRO A 124 -22.37 -6.72 -14.57
N VAL A 125 -22.74 -5.58 -15.15
CA VAL A 125 -22.98 -4.34 -14.42
C VAL A 125 -24.38 -3.83 -14.75
N PRO A 126 -25.21 -3.54 -13.75
CA PRO A 126 -26.51 -2.91 -13.98
C PRO A 126 -26.34 -1.56 -14.66
N LEU A 127 -27.15 -1.26 -15.68
CA LEU A 127 -27.09 0.05 -16.36
C LEU A 127 -27.36 1.21 -15.40
N THR A 128 -28.07 0.99 -14.31
CA THR A 128 -28.30 1.96 -13.25
C THR A 128 -27.03 2.40 -12.52
N ALA A 129 -25.97 1.58 -12.54
CA ALA A 129 -24.66 1.92 -11.98
C ALA A 129 -23.76 2.65 -12.98
N LEU A 130 -24.20 2.81 -14.23
CA LEU A 130 -23.47 3.47 -15.30
C LEU A 130 -24.04 4.85 -15.53
N GLY A 131 -23.45 5.88 -14.90
CA GLY A 131 -23.77 7.28 -15.15
C GLY A 131 -23.13 7.84 -16.41
N GLU A 132 -23.36 9.13 -16.71
CA GLU A 132 -22.73 9.83 -17.86
C GLU A 132 -21.21 9.89 -17.75
N LYS A 133 -20.70 9.98 -16.52
CA LYS A 133 -19.28 9.97 -16.20
C LYS A 133 -19.04 8.92 -15.12
N LEU A 134 -18.07 8.08 -15.36
CA LEU A 134 -17.69 7.07 -14.39
C LEU A 134 -16.20 6.82 -14.46
N ALA A 135 -15.65 6.44 -13.31
CA ALA A 135 -14.31 5.89 -13.18
C ALA A 135 -14.42 4.43 -12.75
N ILE A 136 -13.55 3.60 -13.28
CA ILE A 136 -13.50 2.18 -12.95
C ILE A 136 -12.11 1.88 -12.42
N SER A 137 -12.04 1.18 -11.29
CA SER A 137 -10.83 0.54 -10.81
C SER A 137 -11.01 -0.96 -10.81
N VAL A 138 -9.94 -1.68 -11.14
CA VAL A 138 -9.91 -3.14 -11.14
C VAL A 138 -8.61 -3.62 -10.53
N PHE A 139 -8.62 -4.78 -9.90
CA PHE A 139 -7.40 -5.49 -9.57
C PHE A 139 -7.61 -7.00 -9.63
N HIS A 140 -6.52 -7.71 -9.89
CA HIS A 140 -6.46 -9.17 -9.94
C HIS A 140 -6.08 -9.68 -8.56
N ASP A 141 -7.04 -10.16 -7.82
CA ASP A 141 -6.88 -10.79 -6.51
C ASP A 141 -6.46 -12.25 -6.70
N GLU A 142 -5.15 -12.51 -6.68
CA GLU A 142 -4.59 -13.83 -6.98
C GLU A 142 -4.74 -14.84 -5.84
N ASN A 143 -4.99 -14.36 -4.62
CA ASN A 143 -5.11 -15.18 -3.42
C ASN A 143 -6.52 -15.17 -2.81
N ASP A 144 -7.49 -14.49 -3.44
CA ASP A 144 -8.88 -14.37 -3.01
C ASP A 144 -9.05 -13.83 -1.57
N ASP A 145 -8.17 -12.89 -1.17
CA ASP A 145 -8.29 -12.23 0.14
C ASP A 145 -9.10 -10.92 0.09
N SER A 146 -9.59 -10.55 -1.08
CA SER A 146 -10.34 -9.32 -1.38
C SER A 146 -9.56 -8.03 -1.10
N LEU A 147 -8.24 -8.08 -1.12
CA LEU A 147 -7.35 -6.96 -0.83
C LEU A 147 -6.35 -6.78 -1.96
N LEU A 148 -6.12 -5.53 -2.39
CA LEU A 148 -4.98 -5.23 -3.24
C LEU A 148 -3.68 -5.34 -2.43
N ASN A 149 -3.02 -6.48 -2.54
CA ASN A 149 -1.82 -6.78 -1.81
C ASN A 149 -0.65 -5.88 -2.21
N ARG A 150 0.22 -5.57 -1.23
CA ARG A 150 1.39 -4.71 -1.41
C ARG A 150 2.65 -5.41 -0.90
N ASN A 151 3.76 -5.13 -1.55
CA ASN A 151 5.07 -5.60 -1.10
C ASN A 151 5.57 -4.79 0.12
N ALA A 152 6.72 -5.16 0.68
CA ALA A 152 7.30 -4.54 1.87
C ALA A 152 7.59 -3.04 1.72
N ILE A 153 7.70 -2.52 0.51
CA ILE A 153 7.95 -1.10 0.22
C ILE A 153 6.68 -0.35 -0.22
N GLY A 154 5.50 -1.00 -0.10
CA GLY A 154 4.20 -0.38 -0.30
C GLY A 154 3.67 -0.37 -1.73
N PHE A 155 4.40 -0.92 -2.71
CA PHE A 155 3.89 -1.06 -4.07
C PHE A 155 2.94 -2.25 -4.19
N PRO A 156 1.86 -2.13 -5.00
CA PRO A 156 0.99 -3.26 -5.30
C PRO A 156 1.80 -4.44 -5.83
N SER A 157 1.56 -5.63 -5.27
CA SER A 157 2.12 -6.89 -5.75
C SER A 157 1.21 -7.59 -6.75
N GLU A 158 -0.05 -7.21 -6.78
CA GLU A 158 -1.07 -7.68 -7.69
C GLU A 158 -1.30 -6.70 -8.83
N ARG A 159 -1.78 -7.19 -9.95
CA ARG A 159 -2.08 -6.34 -11.11
C ARG A 159 -3.33 -5.52 -10.86
N TYR A 160 -3.27 -4.27 -11.22
CA TYR A 160 -4.41 -3.36 -11.11
C TYR A 160 -4.47 -2.43 -12.33
N GLY A 161 -5.61 -1.80 -12.51
CA GLY A 161 -5.83 -0.87 -13.60
C GLY A 161 -6.98 0.08 -13.34
N PHE A 162 -7.01 1.14 -14.12
CA PHE A 162 -8.05 2.17 -14.08
C PHE A 162 -8.58 2.43 -15.49
N SER A 163 -9.86 2.81 -15.60
CA SER A 163 -10.42 3.23 -16.87
C SER A 163 -9.69 4.48 -17.37
N ARG A 164 -9.41 4.53 -18.68
CA ARG A 164 -8.71 5.65 -19.34
C ARG A 164 -7.37 6.02 -18.69
N ASN A 165 -6.74 5.07 -18.00
CA ASN A 165 -5.49 5.32 -17.30
C ASN A 165 -5.60 6.48 -16.28
N ALA A 166 -6.76 6.63 -15.61
CA ALA A 166 -6.99 7.59 -14.54
C ALA A 166 -5.95 7.36 -13.42
N ARG A 167 -5.36 8.45 -12.92
CA ARG A 167 -4.33 8.43 -11.86
C ARG A 167 -4.69 9.46 -10.82
#